data_fe6f7ed1a25d4ca6603f41c5323fd720
#
_entry.id   fe6f7ed1a25d4ca6603f41c5323fd720
#
_cell.length_a   1.000
_cell.length_b   1.000
_cell.length_c   1.000
_cell.angle_alpha   90.00
_cell.angle_beta   90.00
_cell.angle_gamma   90.00
#
_symmetry.space_group_name_H-M   'P 1'
#
loop_
_entity.id
_entity.type
_entity.pdbx_description
1 polymer ?
#
loop_
_entity_poly.entity_id
_entity_poly.type
_entity_poly.pdbx_seq_one_letter_code
_entity_poly.pdbx_strand_id
1 'polypeptide(L)'
;MRKTLQASSHTVSQEGETSFQDKKTSGSPSTRSRRPKDGVTPGEHYHVPATVTATQLLYRGSDRKFRGLLQDLLTVARRVETARDYFGSLINVTGPQYHLLMTVAQLQGALGVSVGTVAQAMHVSSAFVTSETGKLSALGLLRKRPNPLDRRGALLGLTQAGRLNMNRLIPEIRAVNDLFFGRLDAHSFSELCASAAALVHGSREAMRYTQKAEEAS
;
A
#
# COMPACT_ATOMS: atom_id res chain seq x y z
N MET A 1 -18.33 45.26 -17.22
CA MET A 1 -17.02 45.95 -17.32
C MET A 1 -15.96 44.94 -17.74
N ARG A 2 -15.54 45.06 -19.00
CA ARG A 2 -14.43 44.25 -19.61
C ARG A 2 -13.11 44.78 -19.11
N LYS A 3 -12.14 43.91 -18.81
CA LYS A 3 -10.70 44.18 -18.95
C LYS A 3 -9.96 42.97 -19.46
N THR A 4 -9.61 43.08 -20.71
CA THR A 4 -8.63 42.32 -21.49
C THR A 4 -7.20 42.75 -21.08
N LEU A 5 -6.26 41.82 -20.98
CA LEU A 5 -4.81 42.07 -21.04
C LEU A 5 -4.16 40.82 -21.66
N GLN A 6 -3.77 41.01 -22.77
CA GLN A 6 -2.69 40.99 -23.76
C GLN A 6 -1.48 40.13 -23.41
N ALA A 7 -1.16 39.30 -24.42
CA ALA A 7 0.03 38.47 -24.62
C ALA A 7 1.30 39.37 -24.77
N SER A 8 2.45 38.82 -24.39
CA SER A 8 3.75 39.25 -24.89
C SER A 8 4.65 38.06 -25.14
N SER A 9 4.84 37.81 -26.42
CA SER A 9 5.86 36.99 -27.06
C SER A 9 7.24 37.67 -26.94
N HIS A 10 8.29 36.92 -26.56
CA HIS A 10 9.68 37.30 -26.82
C HIS A 10 10.41 36.18 -27.50
N THR A 11 10.70 36.42 -28.78
CA THR A 11 11.66 35.74 -29.65
C THR A 11 13.02 36.44 -29.48
N VAL A 12 14.11 35.69 -29.31
CA VAL A 12 15.51 36.14 -29.58
C VAL A 12 16.29 34.92 -30.04
N SER A 13 16.53 34.83 -31.27
CA SER A 13 17.67 34.95 -32.21
C SER A 13 18.95 34.20 -31.84
N GLN A 14 19.35 33.39 -32.86
CA GLN A 14 20.63 32.73 -33.12
C GLN A 14 21.81 33.74 -33.14
N GLU A 15 23.01 33.24 -32.85
CA GLU A 15 24.20 33.23 -33.71
C GLU A 15 25.48 33.03 -32.88
N GLY A 16 26.42 32.28 -33.43
CA GLY A 16 27.81 32.27 -32.95
C GLY A 16 28.58 30.97 -33.25
N GLU A 17 28.78 30.66 -34.54
CA GLU A 17 29.86 29.76 -35.00
C GLU A 17 31.22 30.46 -34.78
N THR A 18 32.17 29.76 -34.17
CA THR A 18 33.60 30.05 -34.37
C THR A 18 34.39 28.74 -34.53
N SER A 19 34.81 28.55 -35.75
CA SER A 19 35.85 27.64 -36.24
C SER A 19 37.22 28.01 -35.63
N PHE A 20 37.95 27.00 -35.13
CA PHE A 20 39.41 27.08 -35.00
C PHE A 20 40.12 25.83 -35.43
N GLN A 21 41.04 26.05 -36.39
CA GLN A 21 41.83 25.03 -37.10
C GLN A 21 42.98 24.48 -36.27
N ASP A 22 43.31 23.24 -36.62
CA ASP A 22 44.55 22.47 -36.56
C ASP A 22 45.82 23.11 -36.00
N LYS A 23 46.45 22.36 -35.07
CA LYS A 23 47.91 22.19 -35.00
C LYS A 23 48.28 20.75 -34.66
N LYS A 24 48.79 20.01 -35.64
CA LYS A 24 49.57 18.80 -35.47
C LYS A 24 50.81 19.06 -34.65
N THR A 25 51.00 18.29 -33.58
CA THR A 25 52.34 17.97 -33.06
C THR A 25 52.38 16.51 -32.67
N SER A 26 53.30 15.82 -33.34
CA SER A 26 53.70 14.44 -33.14
C SER A 26 54.38 14.28 -31.78
N GLY A 27 53.93 13.28 -31.02
CA GLY A 27 54.59 12.84 -29.79
C GLY A 27 53.85 11.65 -29.20
N SER A 28 54.27 10.43 -29.55
CA SER A 28 53.85 9.22 -28.86
C SER A 28 54.46 9.15 -27.48
N PRO A 29 53.64 8.97 -26.44
CA PRO A 29 54.06 8.24 -25.26
C PRO A 29 53.33 6.93 -25.18
N SER A 30 54.09 5.86 -25.13
CA SER A 30 53.75 4.52 -24.72
C SER A 30 52.80 4.53 -23.52
N THR A 31 51.50 4.35 -23.78
CA THR A 31 50.51 4.15 -22.73
C THR A 31 50.58 2.68 -22.28
N ARG A 32 51.33 2.45 -21.20
CA ARG A 32 51.18 1.24 -20.40
C ARG A 32 49.68 1.15 -20.01
N SER A 33 48.99 0.22 -20.66
CA SER A 33 47.68 -0.24 -20.26
C SER A 33 47.71 -0.64 -18.79
N ARG A 34 47.22 0.22 -17.89
CA ARG A 34 46.86 -0.18 -16.54
C ARG A 34 45.64 -1.09 -16.67
N ARG A 35 45.85 -2.40 -16.57
CA ARG A 35 44.80 -3.36 -16.28
C ARG A 35 44.04 -2.86 -15.04
N PRO A 36 42.70 -2.76 -15.08
CA PRO A 36 41.93 -2.59 -13.89
C PRO A 36 42.19 -3.80 -12.98
N LYS A 37 42.59 -3.54 -11.75
CA LYS A 37 42.93 -4.56 -10.73
C LYS A 37 41.72 -5.24 -10.09
N ASP A 38 40.53 -4.90 -10.50
CA ASP A 38 39.33 -5.54 -10.02
C ASP A 38 38.72 -6.32 -11.19
N GLY A 39 38.98 -7.63 -11.18
CA GLY A 39 38.45 -8.60 -12.15
C GLY A 39 36.95 -8.82 -11.95
N VAL A 40 36.14 -7.75 -12.07
CA VAL A 40 34.72 -7.88 -12.31
C VAL A 40 34.57 -8.09 -13.81
N THR A 41 34.57 -9.34 -14.25
CA THR A 41 33.96 -9.73 -15.51
C THR A 41 32.56 -9.06 -15.54
N PRO A 42 32.15 -8.43 -16.68
CA PRO A 42 30.79 -7.97 -16.84
C PRO A 42 29.90 -9.16 -16.52
N GLY A 43 29.24 -9.14 -15.35
CA GLY A 43 28.60 -10.32 -14.79
C GLY A 43 27.54 -10.83 -15.75
N GLU A 44 27.47 -12.14 -15.90
CA GLU A 44 26.30 -12.81 -16.43
C GLU A 44 25.07 -12.17 -15.76
N HIS A 45 24.24 -11.49 -16.55
CA HIS A 45 22.99 -10.93 -16.04
C HIS A 45 22.13 -12.09 -15.55
N TYR A 46 22.02 -12.23 -14.22
CA TYR A 46 21.14 -13.24 -13.65
C TYR A 46 19.72 -13.04 -14.18
N HIS A 47 19.25 -14.03 -14.93
CA HIS A 47 17.90 -14.04 -15.45
C HIS A 47 17.00 -14.75 -14.45
N VAL A 48 16.14 -13.99 -13.78
CA VAL A 48 15.15 -14.56 -12.84
C VAL A 48 14.20 -15.46 -13.62
N PRO A 49 14.10 -16.76 -13.31
CA PRO A 49 13.12 -17.65 -13.94
C PRO A 49 11.70 -17.15 -13.70
N ALA A 50 10.75 -17.56 -14.55
CA ALA A 50 9.36 -17.21 -14.37
C ALA A 50 8.83 -17.72 -13.02
N THR A 51 8.17 -16.86 -12.28
CA THR A 51 7.64 -17.13 -10.92
C THR A 51 6.16 -17.54 -10.94
N VAL A 52 5.55 -17.58 -12.14
CA VAL A 52 4.18 -18.06 -12.38
C VAL A 52 4.16 -18.96 -13.60
N THR A 53 3.24 -19.93 -13.64
CA THR A 53 3.00 -20.84 -14.77
C THR A 53 1.65 -20.57 -15.45
N ALA A 54 0.72 -19.91 -14.77
CA ALA A 54 -0.61 -19.61 -15.28
C ALA A 54 -0.52 -18.63 -16.47
N THR A 55 -0.99 -19.04 -17.64
CA THR A 55 -0.84 -18.35 -18.91
C THR A 55 -1.44 -16.93 -18.91
N GLN A 56 -2.55 -16.72 -18.18
CA GLN A 56 -3.19 -15.41 -18.01
C GLN A 56 -2.34 -14.41 -17.22
N LEU A 57 -1.33 -14.86 -16.47
CA LEU A 57 -0.38 -14.00 -15.75
C LEU A 57 0.89 -13.70 -16.54
N LEU A 58 1.05 -14.35 -17.70
CA LEU A 58 2.19 -14.18 -18.60
C LEU A 58 1.84 -13.17 -19.70
N TYR A 59 2.70 -12.19 -19.91
CA TYR A 59 2.62 -11.29 -21.04
C TYR A 59 3.72 -11.59 -22.04
N ARG A 60 3.35 -12.08 -23.24
CA ARG A 60 4.29 -12.54 -24.28
C ARG A 60 5.32 -13.56 -23.74
N GLY A 61 4.87 -14.50 -22.92
CA GLY A 61 5.70 -15.53 -22.29
C GLY A 61 6.54 -15.07 -21.09
N SER A 62 6.41 -13.81 -20.65
CA SER A 62 7.17 -13.25 -19.51
C SER A 62 6.25 -12.88 -18.37
N ASP A 63 6.69 -13.14 -17.14
CA ASP A 63 6.03 -12.77 -15.89
C ASP A 63 6.42 -11.37 -15.39
N ARG A 64 7.12 -10.57 -16.19
CA ARG A 64 7.59 -9.23 -15.78
C ARG A 64 6.46 -8.32 -15.30
N LYS A 65 5.29 -8.35 -15.98
CA LYS A 65 4.13 -7.57 -15.55
C LYS A 65 3.57 -8.05 -14.22
N PHE A 66 3.53 -9.36 -14.01
CA PHE A 66 3.11 -9.95 -12.74
C PHE A 66 4.02 -9.51 -11.59
N ARG A 67 5.34 -9.59 -11.77
CA ARG A 67 6.31 -9.11 -10.76
C ARG A 67 6.17 -7.61 -10.48
N GLY A 68 5.93 -6.80 -11.52
CA GLY A 68 5.64 -5.36 -11.37
C GLY A 68 4.40 -5.12 -10.53
N LEU A 69 3.29 -5.80 -10.85
CA LEU A 69 2.05 -5.73 -10.07
C LEU A 69 2.28 -6.11 -8.60
N LEU A 70 3.05 -7.17 -8.32
CA LEU A 70 3.35 -7.57 -6.95
C LEU A 70 4.10 -6.49 -6.18
N GLN A 71 5.08 -5.81 -6.80
CA GLN A 71 5.79 -4.68 -6.19
C GLN A 71 4.86 -3.48 -5.93
N ASP A 72 3.96 -3.19 -6.87
CA ASP A 72 2.97 -2.11 -6.72
C ASP A 72 2.01 -2.41 -5.56
N LEU A 73 1.50 -3.65 -5.47
CA LEU A 73 0.63 -4.09 -4.37
C LEU A 73 1.32 -3.96 -3.00
N LEU A 74 2.59 -4.40 -2.89
CA LEU A 74 3.38 -4.25 -1.67
C LEU A 74 3.60 -2.77 -1.30
N THR A 75 3.84 -1.93 -2.30
CA THR A 75 3.99 -0.48 -2.11
C THR A 75 2.71 0.16 -1.61
N VAL A 76 1.57 -0.17 -2.24
CA VAL A 76 0.24 0.31 -1.83
C VAL A 76 -0.09 -0.16 -0.42
N ALA A 77 0.11 -1.45 -0.11
CA ALA A 77 -0.16 -2.00 1.21
C ALA A 77 0.61 -1.24 2.31
N ARG A 78 1.92 -1.04 2.13
CA ARG A 78 2.75 -0.28 3.07
C ARG A 78 2.26 1.16 3.27
N ARG A 79 1.88 1.84 2.20
CA ARG A 79 1.38 3.22 2.27
C ARG A 79 0.02 3.29 2.96
N VAL A 80 -0.86 2.31 2.76
CA VAL A 80 -2.14 2.20 3.49
C VAL A 80 -1.88 1.98 4.98
N GLU A 81 -0.90 1.16 5.36
CA GLU A 81 -0.50 0.98 6.76
C GLU A 81 0.02 2.29 7.36
N THR A 82 0.90 3.01 6.65
CA THR A 82 1.38 4.34 7.09
C THR A 82 0.23 5.33 7.30
N ALA A 83 -0.76 5.34 6.41
CA ALA A 83 -1.94 6.19 6.58
C ALA A 83 -2.78 5.79 7.81
N ARG A 84 -2.91 4.49 8.11
CA ARG A 84 -3.55 4.01 9.33
C ARG A 84 -2.82 4.45 10.60
N ASP A 85 -1.48 4.38 10.60
CA ASP A 85 -0.67 4.86 11.71
C ASP A 85 -0.86 6.36 11.92
N TYR A 86 -0.87 7.13 10.84
CA TYR A 86 -1.16 8.56 10.88
C TYR A 86 -2.56 8.84 11.49
N PHE A 87 -3.62 8.19 11.00
CA PHE A 87 -4.96 8.38 11.57
C PHE A 87 -5.03 7.95 13.04
N GLY A 88 -4.36 6.86 13.40
CA GLY A 88 -4.27 6.41 14.79
C GLY A 88 -3.61 7.46 15.68
N SER A 89 -2.51 8.07 15.22
CA SER A 89 -1.78 9.09 15.97
C SER A 89 -2.63 10.32 16.31
N LEU A 90 -3.55 10.70 15.44
CA LEU A 90 -4.46 11.84 15.65
C LEU A 90 -5.45 11.64 16.81
N ILE A 91 -5.67 10.39 17.24
CA ILE A 91 -6.54 10.03 18.36
C ILE A 91 -5.81 9.24 19.44
N ASN A 92 -4.47 9.28 19.46
CA ASN A 92 -3.59 8.64 20.43
C ASN A 92 -3.78 7.12 20.52
N VAL A 93 -3.92 6.45 19.37
CA VAL A 93 -3.92 4.99 19.26
C VAL A 93 -2.95 4.53 18.16
N THR A 94 -2.62 3.25 18.13
CA THR A 94 -1.79 2.67 17.06
C THR A 94 -2.61 2.45 15.78
N GLY A 95 -1.94 2.29 14.63
CA GLY A 95 -2.61 1.97 13.35
C GLY A 95 -3.48 0.71 13.40
N PRO A 96 -3.00 -0.42 13.98
CA PRO A 96 -3.85 -1.59 14.21
C PRO A 96 -5.07 -1.32 15.09
N GLN A 97 -4.94 -0.50 16.14
CA GLN A 97 -6.06 -0.08 16.99
C GLN A 97 -7.06 0.81 16.25
N TYR A 98 -6.56 1.76 15.45
CA TYR A 98 -7.41 2.55 14.55
C TYR A 98 -8.18 1.65 13.57
N HIS A 99 -7.50 0.67 12.94
CA HIS A 99 -8.15 -0.28 12.05
C HIS A 99 -9.26 -1.06 12.76
N LEU A 100 -9.01 -1.51 13.98
CA LEU A 100 -10.01 -2.20 14.80
C LEU A 100 -11.19 -1.30 15.12
N LEU A 101 -10.96 -0.03 15.49
CA LEU A 101 -12.02 0.96 15.72
C LEU A 101 -12.89 1.16 14.49
N MET A 102 -12.28 1.32 13.32
CA MET A 102 -12.99 1.47 12.05
C MET A 102 -13.81 0.22 11.70
N THR A 103 -13.23 -0.96 11.88
CA THR A 103 -13.93 -2.24 11.62
C THR A 103 -15.14 -2.40 12.56
N VAL A 104 -14.98 -2.09 13.84
CA VAL A 104 -16.10 -2.09 14.78
C VAL A 104 -17.15 -1.05 14.39
N ALA A 105 -16.75 0.16 14.00
CA ALA A 105 -17.67 1.21 13.56
C ALA A 105 -18.54 0.76 12.38
N GLN A 106 -17.95 0.04 11.42
CA GLN A 106 -18.64 -0.45 10.23
C GLN A 106 -19.58 -1.63 10.51
N LEU A 107 -19.19 -2.53 11.44
CA LEU A 107 -19.87 -3.81 11.62
C LEU A 107 -20.80 -3.87 12.84
N GLN A 108 -20.72 -2.92 13.78
CA GLN A 108 -21.39 -3.04 15.10
C GLN A 108 -22.93 -3.09 15.04
N GLY A 109 -23.57 -2.56 13.98
CA GLY A 109 -25.03 -2.44 13.93
C GLY A 109 -25.61 -1.77 15.19
N ALA A 110 -26.84 -2.12 15.54
CA ALA A 110 -27.51 -1.60 16.74
C ALA A 110 -27.03 -2.28 18.05
N LEU A 111 -26.71 -3.57 17.97
CA LEU A 111 -26.39 -4.39 19.15
C LEU A 111 -24.89 -4.48 19.45
N GLY A 112 -24.04 -4.20 18.50
CA GLY A 112 -22.60 -4.45 18.54
C GLY A 112 -22.20 -5.58 17.61
N VAL A 113 -20.88 -5.86 17.51
CA VAL A 113 -20.30 -6.91 16.67
C VAL A 113 -19.49 -7.90 17.50
N SER A 114 -19.54 -9.18 17.18
CA SER A 114 -18.76 -10.21 17.89
C SER A 114 -17.26 -10.08 17.64
N VAL A 115 -16.44 -10.51 18.63
CA VAL A 115 -14.97 -10.59 18.47
C VAL A 115 -14.61 -11.45 17.26
N GLY A 116 -15.28 -12.60 17.06
CA GLY A 116 -15.01 -13.50 15.93
C GLY A 116 -15.28 -12.82 14.58
N THR A 117 -16.38 -12.09 14.45
CA THR A 117 -16.72 -11.34 13.21
C THR A 117 -15.67 -10.29 12.90
N VAL A 118 -15.19 -9.54 13.91
CA VAL A 118 -14.12 -8.56 13.74
C VAL A 118 -12.81 -9.23 13.35
N ALA A 119 -12.44 -10.31 14.01
CA ALA A 119 -11.23 -11.08 13.70
C ALA A 119 -11.24 -11.62 12.27
N GLN A 120 -12.38 -12.12 11.82
CA GLN A 120 -12.57 -12.58 10.45
C GLN A 120 -12.45 -11.44 9.43
N ALA A 121 -13.09 -10.30 9.70
CA ALA A 121 -13.05 -9.14 8.80
C ALA A 121 -11.64 -8.52 8.70
N MET A 122 -10.88 -8.53 9.78
CA MET A 122 -9.50 -8.02 9.83
C MET A 122 -8.45 -9.06 9.40
N HIS A 123 -8.83 -10.32 9.20
CA HIS A 123 -7.90 -11.43 8.94
C HIS A 123 -6.83 -11.61 10.03
N VAL A 124 -7.22 -11.48 11.29
CA VAL A 124 -6.35 -11.64 12.47
C VAL A 124 -6.92 -12.66 13.44
N SER A 125 -6.15 -13.05 14.47
CA SER A 125 -6.64 -13.96 15.52
C SER A 125 -7.64 -13.28 16.45
N SER A 126 -8.58 -14.04 17.00
CA SER A 126 -9.51 -13.56 18.03
C SER A 126 -8.76 -13.13 19.31
N ALA A 127 -7.61 -13.72 19.60
CA ALA A 127 -6.75 -13.31 20.71
C ALA A 127 -6.22 -11.89 20.53
N PHE A 128 -5.77 -11.56 19.31
CA PHE A 128 -5.34 -10.20 18.95
C PHE A 128 -6.49 -9.19 19.17
N VAL A 129 -7.68 -9.46 18.60
CA VAL A 129 -8.85 -8.57 18.75
C VAL A 129 -9.20 -8.39 20.22
N THR A 130 -9.17 -9.46 21.02
CA THR A 130 -9.47 -9.40 22.46
C THR A 130 -8.48 -8.53 23.22
N SER A 131 -7.17 -8.68 22.95
CA SER A 131 -6.11 -7.88 23.55
C SER A 131 -6.27 -6.39 23.21
N GLU A 132 -6.36 -6.07 21.94
CA GLU A 132 -6.45 -4.67 21.49
C GLU A 132 -7.78 -4.00 21.92
N THR A 133 -8.89 -4.76 21.94
CA THR A 133 -10.15 -4.26 22.49
C THR A 133 -10.03 -3.92 23.98
N GLY A 134 -9.24 -4.69 24.75
CA GLY A 134 -8.95 -4.39 26.16
C GLY A 134 -8.32 -3.01 26.32
N LYS A 135 -7.27 -2.73 25.52
CA LYS A 135 -6.57 -1.43 25.51
C LYS A 135 -7.50 -0.28 25.10
N LEU A 136 -8.27 -0.46 24.01
CA LEU A 136 -9.22 0.56 23.53
C LEU A 136 -10.38 0.79 24.51
N SER A 137 -10.78 -0.22 25.28
CA SER A 137 -11.77 -0.08 26.34
C SER A 137 -11.20 0.70 27.53
N ALA A 138 -9.94 0.49 27.90
CA ALA A 138 -9.25 1.28 28.92
C ALA A 138 -9.13 2.76 28.52
N LEU A 139 -8.97 3.05 27.22
CA LEU A 139 -9.00 4.41 26.68
C LEU A 139 -10.43 4.99 26.54
N GLY A 140 -11.45 4.23 26.91
CA GLY A 140 -12.85 4.66 26.83
C GLY A 140 -13.40 4.76 25.40
N LEU A 141 -12.74 4.19 24.39
CA LEU A 141 -13.14 4.30 22.98
C LEU A 141 -14.07 3.17 22.54
N LEU A 142 -13.89 1.98 23.10
CA LEU A 142 -14.73 0.79 22.88
C LEU A 142 -15.41 0.36 24.17
N ARG A 143 -16.52 -0.37 24.02
CA ARG A 143 -17.21 -1.06 25.12
C ARG A 143 -17.45 -2.50 24.74
N LYS A 144 -17.39 -3.37 25.74
CA LYS A 144 -17.81 -4.78 25.67
C LYS A 144 -19.17 -4.92 26.36
N ARG A 145 -20.05 -5.70 25.76
CA ARG A 145 -21.34 -6.09 26.34
C ARG A 145 -21.50 -7.59 26.21
N PRO A 146 -22.18 -8.27 27.16
CA PRO A 146 -22.55 -9.68 26.97
C PRO A 146 -23.38 -9.83 25.68
N ASN A 147 -23.13 -10.90 24.94
CA ASN A 147 -23.98 -11.23 23.80
C ASN A 147 -25.28 -11.86 24.30
N PRO A 148 -26.46 -11.26 24.04
CA PRO A 148 -27.74 -11.83 24.51
C PRO A 148 -28.07 -13.17 23.84
N LEU A 149 -27.49 -13.47 22.65
CA LEU A 149 -27.72 -14.69 21.89
C LEU A 149 -26.69 -15.78 22.20
N ASP A 150 -25.53 -15.41 22.77
CA ASP A 150 -24.46 -16.33 23.15
C ASP A 150 -23.74 -15.80 24.40
N ARG A 151 -24.08 -16.38 25.55
CA ARG A 151 -23.51 -15.98 26.85
C ARG A 151 -21.99 -16.15 26.97
N ARG A 152 -21.35 -16.91 26.07
CA ARG A 152 -19.90 -17.10 26.02
C ARG A 152 -19.20 -16.00 25.23
N GLY A 153 -19.95 -15.22 24.46
CA GLY A 153 -19.44 -14.17 23.57
C GLY A 153 -19.64 -12.77 24.12
N ALA A 154 -18.80 -11.86 23.66
CA ALA A 154 -18.95 -10.42 23.91
C ALA A 154 -19.21 -9.68 22.58
N LEU A 155 -20.07 -8.67 22.65
CA LEU A 155 -20.31 -7.72 21.57
C LEU A 155 -19.50 -6.45 21.82
N LEU A 156 -18.80 -6.02 20.80
CA LEU A 156 -18.01 -4.80 20.74
C LEU A 156 -18.83 -3.66 20.15
N GLY A 157 -18.67 -2.48 20.66
CA GLY A 157 -19.29 -1.29 20.10
C GLY A 157 -18.53 -0.02 20.49
N LEU A 158 -18.61 1.00 19.66
CA LEU A 158 -18.05 2.30 19.99
C LEU A 158 -18.79 2.93 21.19
N THR A 159 -18.03 3.55 22.09
CA THR A 159 -18.59 4.46 23.07
C THR A 159 -19.00 5.78 22.40
N GLN A 160 -19.61 6.71 23.16
CA GLN A 160 -19.83 8.07 22.67
C GLN A 160 -18.50 8.77 22.36
N ALA A 161 -17.50 8.62 23.23
CA ALA A 161 -16.16 9.18 23.00
C ALA A 161 -15.50 8.57 21.75
N GLY A 162 -15.61 7.24 21.56
CA GLY A 162 -15.14 6.58 20.34
C GLY A 162 -15.78 7.14 19.08
N ARG A 163 -17.11 7.32 19.06
CA ARG A 163 -17.81 7.92 17.92
C ARG A 163 -17.37 9.37 17.66
N LEU A 164 -17.21 10.18 18.70
CA LEU A 164 -16.73 11.56 18.55
C LEU A 164 -15.32 11.61 17.96
N ASN A 165 -14.41 10.77 18.43
CA ASN A 165 -13.05 10.68 17.86
C ASN A 165 -13.08 10.25 16.39
N MET A 166 -13.87 9.22 16.05
CA MET A 166 -14.00 8.79 14.66
C MET A 166 -14.56 9.91 13.76
N ASN A 167 -15.60 10.62 14.21
CA ASN A 167 -16.18 11.72 13.44
C ASN A 167 -15.21 12.88 13.21
N ARG A 168 -14.32 13.17 14.17
CA ARG A 168 -13.27 14.19 14.02
C ARG A 168 -12.22 13.80 12.96
N LEU A 169 -12.00 12.50 12.76
CA LEU A 169 -11.05 12.01 11.75
C LEU A 169 -11.62 12.04 10.32
N ILE A 170 -12.94 12.06 10.13
CA ILE A 170 -13.56 11.93 8.81
C ILE A 170 -13.03 12.94 7.78
N PRO A 171 -12.87 14.24 8.08
CA PRO A 171 -12.32 15.18 7.09
C PRO A 171 -10.92 14.79 6.62
N GLU A 172 -10.06 14.38 7.53
CA GLU A 172 -8.68 13.98 7.24
C GLU A 172 -8.62 12.66 6.47
N ILE A 173 -9.43 11.67 6.88
CA ILE A 173 -9.56 10.40 6.16
C ILE A 173 -10.00 10.64 4.72
N ARG A 174 -10.97 11.53 4.48
CA ARG A 174 -11.43 11.88 3.14
C ARG A 174 -10.30 12.49 2.32
N ALA A 175 -9.60 13.48 2.86
CA ALA A 175 -8.50 14.15 2.16
C ALA A 175 -7.43 13.15 1.72
N VAL A 176 -7.01 12.25 2.60
CA VAL A 176 -5.99 11.22 2.27
C VAL A 176 -6.54 10.20 1.28
N ASN A 177 -7.78 9.72 1.44
CA ASN A 177 -8.38 8.75 0.53
C ASN A 177 -8.61 9.34 -0.87
N ASP A 178 -9.07 10.58 -0.96
CA ASP A 178 -9.27 11.26 -2.25
C ASP A 178 -7.94 11.46 -2.99
N LEU A 179 -6.85 11.77 -2.28
CA LEU A 179 -5.51 11.81 -2.87
C LEU A 179 -5.01 10.43 -3.31
N PHE A 180 -5.34 9.39 -2.54
CA PHE A 180 -4.88 8.02 -2.80
C PHE A 180 -5.58 7.38 -3.99
N PHE A 181 -6.90 7.54 -4.08
CA PHE A 181 -7.76 6.85 -5.05
C PHE A 181 -8.33 7.78 -6.13
N GLY A 182 -8.21 9.08 -6.00
CA GLY A 182 -8.86 10.07 -6.88
C GLY A 182 -8.41 10.07 -8.35
N ARG A 183 -7.42 9.25 -8.72
CA ARG A 183 -7.02 9.01 -10.12
C ARG A 183 -7.82 7.90 -10.79
N LEU A 184 -8.63 7.15 -10.03
CA LEU A 184 -9.48 6.10 -10.55
C LEU A 184 -10.83 6.69 -10.95
N ASP A 185 -11.28 6.39 -12.16
CA ASP A 185 -12.67 6.61 -12.52
C ASP A 185 -13.58 5.51 -11.93
N ALA A 186 -14.89 5.65 -12.07
CA ALA A 186 -15.86 4.72 -11.48
C ALA A 186 -15.69 3.28 -12.01
N HIS A 187 -15.34 3.13 -13.29
CA HIS A 187 -15.12 1.81 -13.91
C HIS A 187 -13.88 1.13 -13.35
N SER A 188 -12.74 1.81 -13.40
CA SER A 188 -11.46 1.32 -12.84
C SER A 188 -11.56 1.02 -11.34
N PHE A 189 -12.30 1.82 -10.59
CA PHE A 189 -12.55 1.55 -9.17
C PHE A 189 -13.36 0.27 -8.96
N SER A 190 -14.41 0.05 -9.75
CA SER A 190 -15.23 -1.18 -9.68
C SER A 190 -14.41 -2.43 -10.02
N GLU A 191 -13.59 -2.37 -11.08
CA GLU A 191 -12.69 -3.46 -11.47
C GLU A 191 -11.63 -3.75 -10.40
N LEU A 192 -11.07 -2.71 -9.79
CA LEU A 192 -10.13 -2.85 -8.68
C LEU A 192 -10.79 -3.55 -7.48
N CYS A 193 -12.03 -3.18 -7.13
CA CYS A 193 -12.76 -3.83 -6.05
C CYS A 193 -12.96 -5.33 -6.31
N ALA A 194 -13.40 -5.69 -7.53
CA ALA A 194 -13.58 -7.09 -7.92
C ALA A 194 -12.26 -7.87 -7.91
N SER A 195 -11.20 -7.29 -8.47
CA SER A 195 -9.86 -7.87 -8.50
C SER A 195 -9.27 -8.05 -7.10
N ALA A 196 -9.42 -7.05 -6.22
CA ALA A 196 -8.97 -7.13 -4.84
C ALA A 196 -9.69 -8.24 -4.07
N ALA A 197 -11.01 -8.39 -4.25
CA ALA A 197 -11.78 -9.47 -3.63
C ALA A 197 -11.30 -10.86 -4.10
N ALA A 198 -11.03 -11.02 -5.39
CA ALA A 198 -10.48 -12.26 -5.95
C ALA A 198 -9.08 -12.57 -5.38
N LEU A 199 -8.20 -11.56 -5.24
CA LEU A 199 -6.88 -11.72 -4.63
C LEU A 199 -6.97 -12.11 -3.15
N VAL A 200 -7.89 -11.51 -2.38
CA VAL A 200 -8.15 -11.90 -0.98
C VAL A 200 -8.61 -13.35 -0.89
N HIS A 201 -9.47 -13.80 -1.82
CA HIS A 201 -9.89 -15.21 -1.85
C HIS A 201 -8.71 -16.15 -2.17
N GLY A 202 -7.95 -15.87 -3.24
CA GLY A 202 -6.81 -16.68 -3.65
C GLY A 202 -5.68 -16.71 -2.60
N SER A 203 -5.47 -15.62 -1.88
CA SER A 203 -4.45 -15.56 -0.82
C SER A 203 -4.69 -16.56 0.30
N ARG A 204 -5.96 -16.89 0.63
CA ARG A 204 -6.29 -17.92 1.65
C ARG A 204 -5.80 -19.31 1.23
N GLU A 205 -5.92 -19.63 -0.04
CA GLU A 205 -5.45 -20.92 -0.58
C GLU A 205 -3.92 -20.98 -0.59
N ALA A 206 -3.27 -19.89 -1.00
CA ALA A 206 -1.82 -19.78 -0.99
C ALA A 206 -1.26 -19.92 0.44
N MET A 207 -1.86 -19.27 1.45
CA MET A 207 -1.42 -19.39 2.84
C MET A 207 -1.64 -20.81 3.42
N ARG A 208 -2.70 -21.49 3.03
CA ARG A 208 -2.88 -22.91 3.42
C ARG A 208 -1.80 -23.82 2.82
N TYR A 209 -1.39 -23.53 1.59
CA TYR A 209 -0.30 -24.27 0.93
C TYR A 209 1.02 -24.08 1.69
N THR A 210 1.38 -22.84 2.05
CA THR A 210 2.62 -22.58 2.78
C THR A 210 2.64 -23.22 4.16
N GLN A 211 1.52 -23.18 4.91
CA GLN A 211 1.41 -23.82 6.22
C GLN A 211 1.61 -25.33 6.13
N LYS A 212 1.00 -26.00 5.15
CA LYS A 212 1.22 -27.44 4.96
C LYS A 212 2.64 -27.80 4.58
N ALA A 213 3.32 -26.93 3.82
CA ALA A 213 4.72 -27.13 3.46
C ALA A 213 5.65 -26.98 4.66
N GLU A 214 5.38 -26.04 5.56
CA GLU A 214 6.10 -25.86 6.83
C GLU A 214 5.92 -27.05 7.78
N GLU A 215 4.70 -27.62 7.87
CA GLU A 215 4.41 -28.78 8.71
C GLU A 215 5.07 -30.08 8.18
N ALA A 216 5.41 -30.11 6.88
CA ALA A 216 6.04 -31.29 6.23
C ALA A 216 7.59 -31.21 6.20
N SER A 217 8.20 -30.12 6.64
CA SER A 217 9.65 -29.87 6.62
C SER A 217 10.26 -30.07 7.98
#